data_1f9c6357a6a0854ee225884f408826b9
#
_entry.id   1f9c6357a6a0854ee225884f408826b9
#
_cell.length_a   1.000
_cell.length_b   1.000
_cell.length_c   1.000
_cell.angle_alpha   90.00
_cell.angle_beta   90.00
_cell.angle_gamma   90.00
#
_symmetry.space_group_name_H-M   'P 1'
#
loop_
_entity.id
_entity.type
_entity.pdbx_description
1 polymer ?
#
loop_
_entity_poly.entity_id
_entity_poly.type
_entity_poly.pdbx_seq_one_letter_code
_entity_poly.pdbx_strand_id
1 'polypeptide(L)'
;MKHLHFNVEPDGFYGAYWACAGGSDCAVIAMIGDDPEDRLARSAVKWLCGRGVNVLTMSPAKKDYGHHNYPLERVETAISWLKANGNRKIGIAGASTTGTLALTAAAMFPDITLTIAMTPSDFVWQGFLQGKRDGCKEWPVEGESLFSYRGKPLPYM
;
A
#
# COMPACT_ATOMS: atom_id res chain seq x y z
N MET A 1 -18.49 -0.30 -11.00
CA MET A 1 -17.48 0.73 -11.28
C MET A 1 -16.39 0.04 -12.08
N LYS A 2 -16.00 0.55 -13.25
CA LYS A 2 -14.87 -0.01 -14.01
C LYS A 2 -13.58 0.34 -13.30
N HIS A 3 -12.64 -0.58 -13.25
CA HIS A 3 -11.33 -0.37 -12.65
C HIS A 3 -10.24 -1.00 -13.53
N LEU A 4 -9.02 -0.53 -13.35
CA LEU A 4 -7.82 -1.11 -13.95
C LEU A 4 -7.17 -2.02 -12.91
N HIS A 5 -6.64 -3.15 -13.35
CA HIS A 5 -5.97 -4.11 -12.50
C HIS A 5 -4.48 -4.14 -12.81
N PHE A 6 -3.64 -4.26 -11.79
CA PHE A 6 -2.18 -4.25 -11.90
C PHE A 6 -1.58 -5.49 -11.26
N ASN A 7 -0.55 -6.01 -11.88
CA ASN A 7 0.23 -7.13 -11.39
C ASN A 7 1.69 -6.73 -11.22
N VAL A 8 2.39 -7.39 -10.29
CA VAL A 8 3.79 -7.08 -9.99
C VAL A 8 4.67 -7.17 -11.24
N GLU A 9 4.50 -8.26 -11.99
CA GLU A 9 5.24 -8.45 -13.22
C GLU A 9 4.62 -7.70 -14.35
N PRO A 10 4.25 -7.07 -15.00
CA PRO A 10 4.33 -6.01 -15.97
C PRO A 10 4.25 -4.62 -15.37
N ASP A 11 3.62 -4.43 -14.21
CA ASP A 11 3.24 -3.09 -13.73
C ASP A 11 4.12 -2.59 -12.57
N GLY A 12 4.91 -3.47 -11.96
CA GLY A 12 5.79 -3.15 -10.85
C GLY A 12 5.11 -3.08 -9.48
N PHE A 13 3.78 -3.26 -9.39
CA PHE A 13 3.02 -3.33 -8.14
C PHE A 13 1.73 -4.14 -8.34
N TYR A 14 1.15 -4.60 -7.23
CA TYR A 14 -0.13 -5.32 -7.21
C TYR A 14 -1.24 -4.41 -6.67
N GLY A 15 -2.26 -4.16 -7.48
CA GLY A 15 -3.30 -3.21 -7.10
C GLY A 15 -4.47 -3.12 -8.08
N ALA A 16 -5.42 -2.24 -7.76
CA ALA A 16 -6.51 -1.90 -8.64
C ALA A 16 -6.83 -0.38 -8.56
N TYR A 17 -6.95 0.27 -9.69
CA TYR A 17 -7.27 1.69 -9.77
C TYR A 17 -8.74 1.92 -10.09
N TRP A 18 -9.38 2.77 -9.31
CA TRP A 18 -10.79 3.11 -9.36
C TRP A 18 -10.94 4.61 -9.57
N ALA A 19 -11.34 5.01 -10.76
CA ALA A 19 -11.65 6.41 -11.03
C ALA A 19 -13.00 6.78 -10.45
N CYS A 20 -13.09 7.91 -9.75
CA CYS A 20 -14.36 8.44 -9.28
C CYS A 20 -15.20 9.03 -10.42
N ALA A 21 -16.50 9.06 -10.26
CA ALA A 21 -17.40 9.71 -11.19
C ALA A 21 -17.13 11.22 -11.20
N GLY A 22 -17.06 11.81 -12.41
CA GLY A 22 -16.81 13.25 -12.57
C GLY A 22 -15.32 13.62 -12.69
N GLY A 23 -14.40 12.68 -12.54
CA GLY A 23 -12.96 12.91 -12.61
C GLY A 23 -12.40 13.56 -11.34
N SER A 24 -11.10 13.42 -11.14
CA SER A 24 -10.37 14.01 -10.03
C SER A 24 -8.88 14.09 -10.37
N ASP A 25 -8.19 15.09 -9.83
CA ASP A 25 -6.72 15.14 -9.79
C ASP A 25 -6.14 14.71 -8.44
N CYS A 26 -7.01 14.21 -7.55
CA CYS A 26 -6.64 13.68 -6.25
C CYS A 26 -6.80 12.16 -6.26
N ALA A 27 -5.81 11.45 -5.75
CA ALA A 27 -5.87 10.01 -5.54
C ALA A 27 -5.36 9.61 -4.15
N VAL A 28 -5.89 8.51 -3.63
CA VAL A 28 -5.37 7.88 -2.40
C VAL A 28 -4.91 6.45 -2.74
N ILE A 29 -3.67 6.13 -2.39
CA ILE A 29 -3.19 4.77 -2.32
C ILE A 29 -3.74 4.17 -1.04
N ALA A 30 -4.68 3.23 -1.14
CA ALA A 30 -5.36 2.62 0.00
C ALA A 30 -4.85 1.18 0.20
N MET A 31 -4.12 0.97 1.29
CA MET A 31 -3.59 -0.34 1.70
C MET A 31 -4.41 -0.87 2.87
N ILE A 32 -5.67 -1.17 2.60
CA ILE A 32 -6.65 -1.64 3.57
C ILE A 32 -7.26 -2.92 3.03
N GLY A 33 -7.12 -4.01 3.78
CA GLY A 33 -7.53 -5.35 3.36
C GLY A 33 -6.35 -6.20 2.88
N ASP A 34 -6.61 -7.49 2.69
CA ASP A 34 -5.60 -8.47 2.28
C ASP A 34 -5.48 -8.58 0.75
N ASP A 35 -6.43 -8.02 0.04
CA ASP A 35 -6.50 -8.00 -1.42
C ASP A 35 -7.00 -6.66 -1.92
N PRO A 36 -6.45 -6.13 -3.05
CA PRO A 36 -6.89 -4.85 -3.62
C PRO A 36 -8.38 -4.78 -3.98
N GLU A 37 -9.05 -5.92 -4.05
CA GLU A 37 -10.46 -6.01 -4.43
C GLU A 37 -11.33 -6.71 -3.39
N ASP A 38 -10.82 -6.95 -2.19
CA ASP A 38 -11.61 -7.54 -1.12
C ASP A 38 -12.69 -6.57 -0.58
N ARG A 39 -13.48 -7.04 0.38
CA ARG A 39 -14.57 -6.26 0.94
C ARG A 39 -14.10 -4.97 1.62
N LEU A 40 -12.95 -4.99 2.30
CA LEU A 40 -12.41 -3.81 2.99
C LEU A 40 -11.89 -2.79 1.98
N ALA A 41 -11.13 -3.23 0.99
CA ALA A 41 -10.64 -2.39 -0.10
C ALA A 41 -11.80 -1.74 -0.85
N ARG A 42 -12.84 -2.51 -1.24
CA ARG A 42 -14.03 -1.98 -1.91
C ARG A 42 -14.83 -1.00 -1.05
N SER A 43 -14.83 -1.16 0.28
CA SER A 43 -15.46 -0.20 1.20
C SER A 43 -14.71 1.12 1.20
N ALA A 44 -13.38 1.10 1.24
CA ALA A 44 -12.55 2.30 1.12
C ALA A 44 -12.78 3.00 -0.23
N VAL A 45 -12.82 2.24 -1.33
CA VAL A 45 -13.14 2.75 -2.66
C VAL A 45 -14.49 3.46 -2.69
N LYS A 46 -15.54 2.81 -2.19
CA LYS A 46 -16.88 3.41 -2.16
C LYS A 46 -16.90 4.72 -1.39
N TRP A 47 -16.21 4.76 -0.25
CA TRP A 47 -16.19 5.94 0.61
C TRP A 47 -15.40 7.10 -0.01
N LEU A 48 -14.23 6.84 -0.58
CA LEU A 48 -13.36 7.86 -1.19
C LEU A 48 -13.91 8.34 -2.54
N CYS A 49 -14.29 7.42 -3.43
CA CYS A 49 -14.87 7.77 -4.72
C CYS A 49 -16.18 8.57 -4.57
N GLY A 50 -16.98 8.27 -3.54
CA GLY A 50 -18.17 9.06 -3.22
C GLY A 50 -17.88 10.50 -2.79
N ARG A 51 -16.60 10.83 -2.52
CA ARG A 51 -16.11 12.16 -2.17
C ARG A 51 -15.24 12.80 -3.28
N GLY A 52 -15.27 12.23 -4.46
CA GLY A 52 -14.54 12.75 -5.61
C GLY A 52 -13.03 12.48 -5.55
N VAL A 53 -12.60 11.41 -4.89
CA VAL A 53 -11.19 11.03 -4.81
C VAL A 53 -10.98 9.70 -5.54
N ASN A 54 -10.06 9.67 -6.48
CA ASN A 54 -9.62 8.44 -7.13
C ASN A 54 -8.93 7.52 -6.11
N VAL A 55 -9.03 6.23 -6.29
CA VAL A 55 -8.44 5.27 -5.35
C VAL A 55 -7.56 4.28 -6.10
N LEU A 56 -6.34 4.10 -5.64
CA LEU A 56 -5.50 2.97 -6.00
C LEU A 56 -5.41 2.05 -4.79
N THR A 57 -6.16 0.95 -4.81
CA THR A 57 -6.03 -0.07 -3.77
C THR A 57 -4.77 -0.90 -4.02
N MET A 58 -3.98 -1.13 -2.98
CA MET A 58 -2.80 -1.99 -3.02
C MET A 58 -2.82 -2.95 -1.82
N SER A 59 -2.25 -4.13 -2.00
CA SER A 59 -2.02 -5.04 -0.88
C SER A 59 -0.60 -5.55 -0.88
N PRO A 60 0.15 -5.35 0.20
CA PRO A 60 1.48 -5.94 0.34
C PRO A 60 1.43 -7.43 0.70
N ALA A 61 0.31 -7.93 1.21
CA ALA A 61 0.23 -9.24 1.84
C ALA A 61 -0.12 -10.40 0.91
N LYS A 62 -0.53 -10.15 -0.34
CA LYS A 62 -1.00 -11.22 -1.22
C LYS A 62 0.09 -11.76 -2.14
N LYS A 63 0.04 -13.09 -2.35
CA LYS A 63 0.90 -13.89 -3.24
C LYS A 63 2.40 -13.62 -3.07
N ASP A 64 3.10 -14.59 -2.62
CA ASP A 64 4.57 -14.63 -2.53
C ASP A 64 5.19 -13.57 -1.61
N TYR A 65 4.35 -12.92 -0.83
CA TYR A 65 4.76 -11.81 -0.02
C TYR A 65 4.36 -12.04 1.45
N GLY A 66 5.33 -12.30 2.27
CA GLY A 66 5.20 -12.15 3.72
C GLY A 66 5.36 -10.68 4.11
N HIS A 67 5.19 -10.35 5.37
CA HIS A 67 5.49 -9.02 5.88
C HIS A 67 6.98 -8.88 6.17
N HIS A 68 7.81 -9.09 5.14
CA HIS A 68 9.27 -8.93 5.22
C HIS A 68 9.85 -8.43 3.91
N ASN A 69 10.78 -7.52 4.02
CA ASN A 69 11.50 -6.87 2.90
C ASN A 69 10.57 -6.36 1.78
N TYR A 70 9.41 -5.82 2.15
CA TYR A 70 8.51 -5.25 1.13
C TYR A 70 9.22 -4.14 0.34
N PRO A 71 9.32 -4.28 -0.99
CA PRO A 71 10.01 -3.29 -1.80
C PRO A 71 9.19 -2.00 -1.86
N LEU A 72 9.69 -0.93 -1.25
CA LEU A 72 9.03 0.38 -1.29
C LEU A 72 8.99 0.97 -2.70
N GLU A 73 9.80 0.45 -3.61
CA GLU A 73 9.74 0.75 -5.05
C GLU A 73 8.37 0.48 -5.66
N ARG A 74 7.61 -0.45 -5.09
CA ARG A 74 6.22 -0.71 -5.54
C ARG A 74 5.32 0.49 -5.28
N VAL A 75 5.50 1.16 -4.13
CA VAL A 75 4.77 2.39 -3.82
C VAL A 75 5.27 3.53 -4.71
N GLU A 76 6.58 3.65 -4.92
CA GLU A 76 7.19 4.65 -5.81
C GLU A 76 6.67 4.51 -7.25
N THR A 77 6.58 3.28 -7.76
CA THR A 77 6.01 2.98 -9.09
C THR A 77 4.53 3.35 -9.16
N ALA A 78 3.75 3.02 -8.12
CA ALA A 78 2.35 3.39 -8.03
C ALA A 78 2.14 4.92 -8.02
N ILE A 79 2.97 5.66 -7.29
CA ILE A 79 2.97 7.13 -7.29
C ILE A 79 3.26 7.66 -8.70
N SER A 80 4.29 7.13 -9.35
CA SER A 80 4.68 7.53 -10.71
C SER A 80 3.56 7.28 -11.71
N TRP A 81 2.90 6.12 -11.61
CA TRP A 81 1.75 5.79 -12.44
C TRP A 81 0.58 6.75 -12.20
N LEU A 82 0.24 7.06 -10.96
CA LEU A 82 -0.82 8.01 -10.62
C LEU A 82 -0.54 9.39 -11.20
N LYS A 83 0.68 9.90 -11.10
CA LYS A 83 1.09 11.19 -11.67
C LYS A 83 0.97 11.19 -13.20
N ALA A 84 1.45 10.15 -13.85
CA ALA A 84 1.35 9.99 -15.32
C ALA A 84 -0.12 9.93 -15.80
N ASN A 85 -1.04 9.52 -14.93
CA ASN A 85 -2.48 9.43 -15.20
C ASN A 85 -3.28 10.61 -14.62
N GLY A 86 -2.63 11.76 -14.41
CA GLY A 86 -3.29 13.04 -14.11
C GLY A 86 -3.62 13.28 -12.64
N ASN A 87 -3.18 12.40 -11.72
CA ASN A 87 -3.38 12.61 -10.29
C ASN A 87 -2.23 13.45 -9.73
N ARG A 88 -2.48 14.70 -9.41
CA ARG A 88 -1.46 15.66 -8.93
C ARG A 88 -1.33 15.68 -7.41
N LYS A 89 -2.38 15.30 -6.69
CA LYS A 89 -2.42 15.25 -5.24
C LYS A 89 -2.57 13.79 -4.82
N ILE A 90 -1.56 13.27 -4.14
CA ILE A 90 -1.50 11.86 -3.78
C ILE A 90 -1.48 11.72 -2.27
N GLY A 91 -2.46 11.00 -1.75
CA GLY A 91 -2.48 10.54 -0.36
C GLY A 91 -2.17 9.05 -0.26
N ILE A 92 -1.82 8.62 0.94
CA ILE A 92 -1.65 7.20 1.28
C ILE A 92 -2.42 6.87 2.55
N ALA A 93 -3.05 5.71 2.60
CA ALA A 93 -3.80 5.23 3.75
C ALA A 93 -3.47 3.76 4.04
N GLY A 94 -3.25 3.44 5.31
CA GLY A 94 -2.99 2.07 5.75
C GLY A 94 -3.39 1.84 7.20
N ALA A 95 -3.47 0.57 7.60
CA ALA A 95 -3.83 0.17 8.96
C ALA A 95 -2.84 -0.88 9.49
N SER A 96 -2.51 -0.83 10.79
CA SER A 96 -1.56 -1.74 11.43
C SER A 96 -0.22 -1.75 10.66
N THR A 97 0.24 -2.88 10.18
CA THR A 97 1.49 -3.00 9.38
C THR A 97 1.49 -2.09 8.15
N THR A 98 0.36 -1.99 7.43
CA THR A 98 0.27 -1.07 6.30
C THR A 98 0.13 0.39 6.73
N GLY A 99 -0.28 0.66 7.96
CA GLY A 99 -0.20 1.99 8.58
C GLY A 99 1.26 2.42 8.77
N THR A 100 2.11 1.53 9.27
CA THR A 100 3.56 1.75 9.36
C THR A 100 4.19 1.94 7.98
N LEU A 101 3.77 1.14 6.99
CA LEU A 101 4.19 1.30 5.60
C LEU A 101 3.80 2.68 5.04
N ALA A 102 2.59 3.14 5.32
CA ALA A 102 2.12 4.45 4.88
C ALA A 102 2.97 5.60 5.45
N LEU A 103 3.33 5.54 6.74
CA LEU A 103 4.24 6.51 7.37
C LEU A 103 5.64 6.45 6.77
N THR A 104 6.18 5.25 6.59
CA THR A 104 7.51 5.05 6.00
C THR A 104 7.56 5.58 4.56
N ALA A 105 6.57 5.25 3.74
CA ALA A 105 6.47 5.75 2.38
C ALA A 105 6.35 7.27 2.32
N ALA A 106 5.54 7.87 3.19
CA ALA A 106 5.39 9.33 3.25
C ALA A 106 6.69 10.04 3.68
N ALA A 107 7.48 9.43 4.55
CA ALA A 107 8.79 9.97 4.94
C ALA A 107 9.82 9.89 3.79
N MET A 108 9.68 8.94 2.88
CA MET A 108 10.62 8.71 1.78
C MET A 108 10.22 9.40 0.47
N PHE A 109 8.91 9.51 0.21
CA PHE A 109 8.39 10.01 -1.07
C PHE A 109 7.64 11.33 -0.88
N PRO A 110 8.27 12.47 -1.23
CA PRO A 110 7.69 13.80 -1.01
C PRO A 110 6.43 14.07 -1.86
N ASP A 111 6.16 13.27 -2.86
CA ASP A 111 4.93 13.34 -3.66
C ASP A 111 3.67 12.92 -2.85
N ILE A 112 3.84 12.25 -1.72
CA ILE A 112 2.74 11.94 -0.80
C ILE A 112 2.47 13.16 0.06
N THR A 113 1.32 13.78 -0.14
CA THR A 113 0.93 15.04 0.53
C THR A 113 -0.07 14.84 1.67
N LEU A 114 -0.63 13.65 1.81
CA LEU A 114 -1.56 13.27 2.88
C LEU A 114 -1.29 11.84 3.31
N THR A 115 -1.21 11.61 4.62
CA THR A 115 -1.05 10.25 5.16
C THR A 115 -2.14 9.99 6.20
N ILE A 116 -2.82 8.84 6.05
CA ILE A 116 -3.77 8.32 7.03
C ILE A 116 -3.22 6.98 7.52
N ALA A 117 -2.66 6.99 8.72
CA ALA A 117 -2.14 5.79 9.35
C ALA A 117 -3.02 5.43 10.55
N MET A 118 -3.69 4.28 10.48
CA MET A 118 -4.55 3.76 11.55
C MET A 118 -3.76 2.75 12.36
N THR A 119 -3.60 2.99 13.66
CA THR A 119 -2.87 2.11 14.58
C THR A 119 -1.50 1.66 14.05
N PRO A 120 -0.65 2.57 13.52
CA PRO A 120 0.68 2.23 13.06
C PRO A 120 1.61 1.97 14.25
N SER A 121 2.75 1.34 13.99
CA SER A 121 3.91 1.47 14.87
C SER A 121 4.69 2.74 14.54
N ASP A 122 5.38 3.27 15.52
CA ASP A 122 6.29 4.43 15.41
C ASP A 122 7.70 4.05 14.95
N PHE A 123 7.94 2.76 14.72
CA PHE A 123 9.18 2.20 14.19
C PHE A 123 8.91 1.08 13.18
N VAL A 124 9.88 0.78 12.34
CA VAL A 124 9.87 -0.37 11.44
C VAL A 124 10.21 -1.62 12.25
N TRP A 125 9.39 -2.64 12.15
CA TRP A 125 9.57 -3.92 12.82
C TRP A 125 10.52 -4.83 12.05
N GLN A 126 11.05 -5.84 12.76
CA GLN A 126 11.60 -7.01 12.11
C GLN A 126 10.54 -7.65 11.18
N GLY A 127 10.97 -8.15 10.04
CA GLY A 127 10.11 -8.85 9.11
C GLY A 127 9.54 -10.15 9.71
N PHE A 128 8.37 -10.54 9.29
CA PHE A 128 7.72 -11.75 9.75
C PHE A 128 6.91 -12.46 8.64
N LEU A 129 6.71 -13.77 8.83
CA LEU A 129 5.82 -14.59 8.02
C LEU A 129 4.51 -14.81 8.78
N GLN A 130 3.40 -14.60 8.11
CA GLN A 130 2.10 -14.90 8.68
C GLN A 130 1.84 -16.42 8.62
N GLY A 131 1.41 -16.99 9.74
CA GLY A 131 1.12 -18.43 9.84
C GLY A 131 -0.05 -18.84 8.94
N LYS A 132 0.18 -19.84 8.10
CA LYS A 132 -0.80 -20.30 7.09
C LYS A 132 -2.06 -20.96 7.68
N ARG A 133 -2.01 -21.47 8.91
CA ARG A 133 -3.11 -22.28 9.49
C ARG A 133 -3.87 -21.62 10.63
N ASP A 134 -3.22 -20.82 11.42
CA ASP A 134 -3.82 -20.26 12.64
C ASP A 134 -4.20 -18.80 12.50
N GLY A 135 -3.97 -18.19 11.32
CA GLY A 135 -4.32 -16.81 11.00
C GLY A 135 -3.68 -15.72 11.86
N CYS A 136 -3.11 -16.10 13.00
CA CYS A 136 -2.62 -15.18 14.03
C CYS A 136 -1.17 -15.44 14.47
N LYS A 137 -0.51 -16.49 13.95
CA LYS A 137 0.90 -16.74 14.30
C LYS A 137 1.81 -16.04 13.32
N GLU A 138 2.61 -15.15 13.84
CA GLU A 138 3.64 -14.45 13.12
C GLU A 138 5.00 -15.08 13.46
N TRP A 139 5.81 -15.30 12.45
CA TRP A 139 7.15 -15.88 12.62
C TRP A 139 8.17 -14.83 12.21
N PRO A 140 9.01 -14.35 13.15
CA PRO A 140 10.05 -13.41 12.81
C PRO A 140 11.02 -14.01 11.79
N VAL A 141 11.46 -13.21 10.85
CA VAL A 141 12.50 -13.58 9.88
C VAL A 141 13.77 -12.86 10.29
N GLU A 142 14.73 -13.63 10.80
CA GLU A 142 15.97 -13.09 11.34
C GLU A 142 16.76 -12.32 10.27
N GLY A 143 17.22 -11.15 10.63
CA GLY A 143 18.02 -10.30 9.74
C GLY A 143 17.19 -9.55 8.69
N GLU A 144 15.88 -9.69 8.65
CA GLU A 144 15.03 -9.01 7.70
C GLU A 144 14.14 -7.95 8.35
N SER A 145 13.92 -6.85 7.64
CA SER A 145 13.00 -5.77 7.99
C SER A 145 11.61 -6.03 7.41
N LEU A 146 10.58 -5.33 7.89
CA LEU A 146 9.29 -5.27 7.18
C LEU A 146 9.46 -4.74 5.76
N PHE A 147 10.34 -3.78 5.56
CA PHE A 147 10.47 -3.04 4.31
C PHE A 147 11.89 -3.03 3.80
N SER A 148 12.03 -2.94 2.48
CA SER A 148 13.30 -2.73 1.80
C SER A 148 13.19 -1.57 0.81
N TYR A 149 14.33 -0.97 0.48
CA TYR A 149 14.44 0.01 -0.57
C TYR A 149 15.76 -0.15 -1.31
N ARG A 150 15.72 -0.19 -2.65
CA ARG A 150 16.88 -0.45 -3.53
C ARG A 150 17.64 -1.71 -3.14
N GLY A 151 16.86 -2.77 -2.86
CA GLY A 151 17.40 -4.09 -2.51
C GLY A 151 18.04 -4.18 -1.12
N LYS A 152 17.90 -3.17 -0.27
CA LYS A 152 18.44 -3.17 1.10
C LYS A 152 17.31 -3.11 2.12
N PRO A 153 17.32 -3.96 3.15
CA PRO A 153 16.41 -3.84 4.28
C PRO A 153 16.52 -2.46 4.93
N LEU A 154 15.39 -1.86 5.30
CA LEU A 154 15.42 -0.66 6.12
C LEU A 154 15.86 -1.00 7.55
N PRO A 155 16.47 -0.06 8.30
CA PRO A 155 16.72 -0.24 9.72
C PRO A 155 15.41 -0.55 10.47
N TYR A 156 15.48 -1.50 11.39
CA TYR A 156 14.31 -1.95 12.17
C TYR A 156 14.68 -2.16 13.65
N MET A 157 13.68 -2.25 14.51
CA MET A 157 13.83 -2.55 15.94
C MET A 157 13.14 -3.87 16.28
#